data_e3a5a178120a896f25b95cc114c5ef91
#
_entry.id   e3a5a178120a896f25b95cc114c5ef91
#
_cell.length_a   1.000
_cell.length_b   1.000
_cell.length_c   1.000
_cell.angle_alpha   90.00
_cell.angle_beta   90.00
_cell.angle_gamma   90.00
#
_symmetry.space_group_name_H-M   'P 1'
#
loop_
_entity.id
_entity.type
_entity.pdbx_description
1 polymer ?
#
loop_
_entity_poly.entity_id
_entity_poly.type
_entity_poly.pdbx_seq_one_letter_code
_entity_poly.pdbx_strand_id
1 'polypeptide(L)'
;MSKNKIRVFNGLGSFVDSHTVSINSSEKIKFNNAIVATGSKPISLPFAKIDKKRIISSTEALKLKEIPKKLIVIGGGVIGLELGQVYSRLGSEVSVIEYSDKITPFMDGAVSKELLRIFKKQKIKFYLSHKVTSVISENNSIIVTAEDPNGLNVNFDGDY
;
A
#
# COMPACT_ATOMS: atom_id res chain seq x y z
N MET A 1 0.40 30.80 8.25
CA MET A 1 -0.14 31.18 6.92
C MET A 1 -0.45 32.66 6.82
N SER A 2 -1.08 33.31 7.80
CA SER A 2 -1.38 34.75 7.80
C SER A 2 -0.13 35.67 7.62
N LYS A 3 1.01 35.32 8.24
CA LYS A 3 2.28 36.04 8.09
C LYS A 3 2.73 36.18 6.62
N ASN A 4 2.41 35.20 5.79
CA ASN A 4 2.78 35.16 4.36
C ASN A 4 1.63 35.61 3.44
N LYS A 5 0.57 36.21 3.98
CA LYS A 5 -0.62 36.68 3.24
C LYS A 5 -1.29 35.55 2.41
N ILE A 6 -1.19 34.29 2.86
CA ILE A 6 -1.80 33.14 2.18
C ILE A 6 -3.26 33.05 2.61
N ARG A 7 -4.16 33.06 1.62
CA ARG A 7 -5.59 32.78 1.82
C ARG A 7 -5.79 31.26 1.82
N VAL A 8 -6.50 30.76 2.82
CA VAL A 8 -6.83 29.33 2.95
C VAL A 8 -8.33 29.16 2.80
N PHE A 9 -8.74 28.24 1.94
CA PHE A 9 -10.13 27.88 1.74
C PHE A 9 -10.28 26.40 2.09
N ASN A 10 -11.21 26.11 2.99
CA ASN A 10 -11.49 24.74 3.44
C ASN A 10 -12.69 24.19 2.69
N GLY A 11 -12.51 23.08 2.01
CA GLY A 11 -13.60 22.44 1.27
C GLY A 11 -13.10 21.51 0.17
N LEU A 12 -14.03 20.88 -0.53
CA LEU A 12 -13.74 20.07 -1.70
C LEU A 12 -13.55 20.97 -2.90
N GLY A 13 -12.32 21.01 -3.43
CA GLY A 13 -11.99 21.73 -4.66
C GLY A 13 -12.28 20.90 -5.91
N SER A 14 -12.90 21.49 -6.89
CA SER A 14 -13.12 20.90 -8.22
C SER A 14 -12.79 21.89 -9.31
N PHE A 15 -12.03 21.48 -10.33
CA PHE A 15 -11.78 22.32 -11.50
C PHE A 15 -13.08 22.51 -12.29
N VAL A 16 -13.40 23.78 -12.55
CA VAL A 16 -14.51 24.17 -13.44
C VAL A 16 -13.99 24.33 -14.86
N ASP A 17 -12.82 24.92 -14.98
CA ASP A 17 -12.07 25.11 -16.22
C ASP A 17 -10.56 25.19 -15.90
N SER A 18 -9.73 25.50 -16.91
CA SER A 18 -8.27 25.58 -16.77
C SER A 18 -7.76 26.69 -15.84
N HIS A 19 -8.63 27.62 -15.43
CA HIS A 19 -8.28 28.79 -14.61
C HIS A 19 -9.24 29.04 -13.45
N THR A 20 -10.18 28.12 -13.20
CA THR A 20 -11.21 28.29 -12.15
C THR A 20 -11.39 27.00 -11.36
N VAL A 21 -11.30 27.11 -10.03
CA VAL A 21 -11.66 26.06 -9.08
C VAL A 21 -12.93 26.48 -8.33
N SER A 22 -13.89 25.58 -8.19
CA SER A 22 -15.01 25.72 -7.27
C SER A 22 -14.71 25.02 -5.94
N ILE A 23 -15.13 25.61 -4.84
CA ILE A 23 -15.06 25.04 -3.51
C ILE A 23 -16.47 24.69 -3.05
N ASN A 24 -16.69 23.43 -2.67
CA ASN A 24 -18.02 22.91 -2.28
C ASN A 24 -19.15 23.28 -3.26
N SER A 25 -18.84 23.38 -4.55
CA SER A 25 -19.76 23.78 -5.64
C SER A 25 -20.39 25.18 -5.48
N SER A 26 -19.91 26.02 -4.58
CA SER A 26 -20.48 27.34 -4.28
C SER A 26 -19.54 28.49 -4.58
N GLU A 27 -18.37 28.51 -3.97
CA GLU A 27 -17.38 29.58 -4.16
C GLU A 27 -16.46 29.26 -5.35
N LYS A 28 -16.21 30.25 -6.22
CA LYS A 28 -15.30 30.10 -7.36
C LYS A 28 -14.07 30.98 -7.20
N ILE A 29 -12.90 30.37 -7.40
CA ILE A 29 -11.60 31.05 -7.32
C ILE A 29 -10.93 30.97 -8.66
N LYS A 30 -10.54 32.13 -9.21
CA LYS A 30 -9.74 32.22 -10.44
C LYS A 30 -8.26 32.20 -10.10
N PHE A 31 -7.46 31.57 -10.94
CA PHE A 31 -6.01 31.48 -10.80
C PHE A 31 -5.30 31.51 -12.16
N ASN A 32 -4.05 31.93 -12.17
CA ASN A 32 -3.18 31.84 -13.35
C ASN A 32 -2.47 30.49 -13.44
N ASN A 33 -1.99 30.00 -12.29
CA ASN A 33 -1.31 28.72 -12.18
C ASN A 33 -1.87 27.96 -10.97
N ALA A 34 -1.95 26.63 -11.07
CA ALA A 34 -2.38 25.78 -9.96
C ALA A 34 -1.36 24.67 -9.69
N ILE A 35 -1.15 24.37 -8.41
CA ILE A 35 -0.41 23.19 -7.97
C ILE A 35 -1.42 22.21 -7.41
N VAL A 36 -1.50 21.02 -8.01
CA VAL A 36 -2.38 19.94 -7.55
C VAL A 36 -1.60 19.11 -6.52
N ALA A 37 -1.92 19.30 -5.25
CA ALA A 37 -1.27 18.61 -4.13
C ALA A 37 -2.32 17.91 -3.26
N THR A 38 -3.13 17.07 -3.88
CA THR A 38 -4.31 16.43 -3.26
C THR A 38 -4.00 15.18 -2.43
N GLY A 39 -2.73 14.80 -2.36
CA GLY A 39 -2.30 13.60 -1.67
C GLY A 39 -2.65 12.31 -2.45
N SER A 40 -2.60 11.20 -1.74
CA SER A 40 -2.91 9.87 -2.27
C SER A 40 -3.67 9.03 -1.24
N LYS A 41 -4.29 7.97 -1.70
CA LYS A 41 -4.95 6.98 -0.85
C LYS A 41 -4.59 5.57 -1.31
N PRO A 42 -4.61 4.57 -0.39
CA PRO A 42 -4.39 3.17 -0.76
C PRO A 42 -5.37 2.70 -1.83
N ILE A 43 -4.88 1.88 -2.75
CA ILE A 43 -5.73 1.21 -3.74
C ILE A 43 -6.57 0.15 -3.01
N SER A 44 -7.86 0.12 -3.29
CA SER A 44 -8.74 -0.95 -2.85
C SER A 44 -8.73 -2.06 -3.89
N LEU A 45 -8.34 -3.26 -3.48
CA LEU A 45 -8.36 -4.44 -4.34
C LEU A 45 -9.72 -5.13 -4.18
N PRO A 46 -10.40 -5.53 -5.28
CA PRO A 46 -11.74 -6.14 -5.20
C PRO A 46 -11.79 -7.40 -4.34
N PHE A 47 -10.71 -8.18 -4.35
CA PHE A 47 -10.56 -9.43 -3.62
C PHE A 47 -9.96 -9.28 -2.21
N ALA A 48 -9.50 -8.06 -1.83
CA ALA A 48 -8.90 -7.76 -0.53
C ALA A 48 -9.43 -6.42 0.00
N LYS A 49 -10.70 -6.42 0.39
CA LYS A 49 -11.36 -5.23 0.92
C LYS A 49 -10.79 -4.88 2.30
N ILE A 50 -10.21 -3.69 2.43
CA ILE A 50 -9.65 -3.19 3.68
C ILE A 50 -10.76 -3.08 4.72
N ASP A 51 -10.66 -3.84 5.80
CA ASP A 51 -11.58 -3.83 6.95
C ASP A 51 -11.05 -3.02 8.13
N LYS A 52 -9.79 -2.55 8.03
CA LYS A 52 -9.05 -1.82 9.08
C LYS A 52 -8.84 -2.60 10.38
N LYS A 53 -9.10 -3.90 10.35
CA LYS A 53 -8.94 -4.79 11.51
C LYS A 53 -7.84 -5.82 11.25
N ARG A 54 -8.01 -6.65 10.22
CA ARG A 54 -7.07 -7.69 9.81
C ARG A 54 -6.55 -7.46 8.40
N ILE A 55 -7.40 -6.99 7.50
CA ILE A 55 -7.01 -6.55 6.15
C ILE A 55 -6.79 -5.04 6.23
N ILE A 56 -5.54 -4.64 6.30
CA ILE A 56 -5.12 -3.29 6.64
C ILE A 56 -4.35 -2.63 5.51
N SER A 57 -4.34 -1.32 5.48
CA SER A 57 -3.44 -0.53 4.64
C SER A 57 -2.18 -0.13 5.41
N SER A 58 -1.25 0.55 4.72
CA SER A 58 -0.08 1.15 5.36
C SER A 58 -0.46 2.10 6.51
N THR A 59 -1.61 2.77 6.42
CA THR A 59 -2.10 3.69 7.47
C THR A 59 -2.37 2.98 8.79
N GLU A 60 -3.04 1.83 8.72
CA GLU A 60 -3.31 1.02 9.91
C GLU A 60 -2.05 0.29 10.37
N ALA A 61 -1.24 -0.21 9.42
CA ALA A 61 0.01 -0.90 9.74
C ALA A 61 0.96 -0.03 10.58
N LEU A 62 1.00 1.29 10.36
CA LEU A 62 1.78 2.23 11.18
C LEU A 62 1.24 2.40 12.61
N LYS A 63 0.05 1.87 12.93
CA LYS A 63 -0.66 2.10 14.20
C LYS A 63 -0.97 0.82 14.96
N LEU A 64 -0.45 -0.32 14.51
CA LEU A 64 -0.65 -1.58 15.22
C LEU A 64 -0.12 -1.47 16.65
N LYS A 65 -0.94 -1.90 17.60
CA LYS A 65 -0.60 -1.87 19.03
C LYS A 65 0.32 -3.03 19.43
N GLU A 66 0.26 -4.11 18.68
CA GLU A 66 1.03 -5.33 18.92
C GLU A 66 1.77 -5.74 17.66
N ILE A 67 2.93 -6.34 17.82
CA ILE A 67 3.72 -6.86 16.71
C ILE A 67 3.10 -8.19 16.29
N PRO A 68 2.62 -8.34 15.04
CA PRO A 68 2.07 -9.60 14.56
C PRO A 68 3.15 -10.68 14.53
N LYS A 69 2.77 -11.93 14.77
CA LYS A 69 3.67 -13.07 14.58
C LYS A 69 3.92 -13.31 13.10
N LYS A 70 2.84 -13.25 12.29
CA LYS A 70 2.88 -13.44 10.84
C LYS A 70 2.23 -12.26 10.13
N LEU A 71 2.97 -11.61 9.25
CA LEU A 71 2.49 -10.50 8.42
C LEU A 71 2.57 -10.90 6.93
N ILE A 72 1.45 -10.81 6.23
CA ILE A 72 1.39 -10.98 4.79
C ILE A 72 1.32 -9.60 4.13
N VAL A 73 2.23 -9.34 3.22
CA VAL A 73 2.29 -8.12 2.43
C VAL A 73 1.85 -8.43 1.01
N ILE A 74 0.75 -7.86 0.56
CA ILE A 74 0.28 -7.99 -0.82
C ILE A 74 0.86 -6.84 -1.63
N GLY A 75 1.76 -7.18 -2.53
CA GLY A 75 2.51 -6.26 -3.39
C GLY A 75 3.93 -5.99 -2.92
N GLY A 76 4.88 -6.17 -3.82
CA GLY A 76 6.31 -5.90 -3.64
C GLY A 76 6.70 -4.45 -3.94
N GLY A 77 5.80 -3.49 -3.75
CA GLY A 77 6.08 -2.06 -3.89
C GLY A 77 6.82 -1.50 -2.69
N VAL A 78 7.34 -0.26 -2.84
CA VAL A 78 8.20 0.40 -1.84
C VAL A 78 7.60 0.42 -0.45
N ILE A 79 6.34 0.87 -0.31
CA ILE A 79 5.68 1.02 1.00
C ILE A 79 5.52 -0.34 1.70
N GLY A 80 5.09 -1.37 0.96
CA GLY A 80 4.94 -2.72 1.51
C GLY A 80 6.27 -3.31 1.97
N LEU A 81 7.34 -3.08 1.21
CA LEU A 81 8.68 -3.56 1.55
C LEU A 81 9.28 -2.82 2.74
N GLU A 82 9.12 -1.51 2.84
CA GLU A 82 9.58 -0.72 3.99
C GLU A 82 8.90 -1.18 5.27
N LEU A 83 7.57 -1.28 5.28
CA LEU A 83 6.83 -1.73 6.46
C LEU A 83 7.12 -3.21 6.77
N GLY A 84 7.17 -4.07 5.75
CA GLY A 84 7.53 -5.47 5.91
C GLY A 84 8.91 -5.64 6.55
N GLN A 85 9.89 -4.82 6.15
CA GLN A 85 11.22 -4.82 6.76
C GLN A 85 11.17 -4.39 8.23
N VAL A 86 10.41 -3.35 8.56
CA VAL A 86 10.25 -2.90 9.95
C VAL A 86 9.70 -4.04 10.80
N TYR A 87 8.61 -4.66 10.38
CA TYR A 87 8.00 -5.77 11.12
C TYR A 87 8.90 -6.99 11.21
N SER A 88 9.64 -7.33 10.15
CA SER A 88 10.62 -8.41 10.18
C SER A 88 11.72 -8.15 11.24
N ARG A 89 12.20 -6.91 11.34
CA ARG A 89 13.17 -6.51 12.38
C ARG A 89 12.59 -6.54 13.78
N LEU A 90 11.29 -6.32 13.92
CA LEU A 90 10.57 -6.41 15.19
C LEU A 90 10.22 -7.86 15.57
N GLY A 91 10.53 -8.84 14.72
CA GLY A 91 10.36 -10.27 15.01
C GLY A 91 9.20 -10.95 14.28
N SER A 92 8.47 -10.26 13.43
CA SER A 92 7.42 -10.87 12.61
C SER A 92 8.02 -11.78 11.53
N GLU A 93 7.36 -12.91 11.27
CA GLU A 93 7.54 -13.66 10.03
C GLU A 93 6.81 -12.93 8.90
N VAL A 94 7.57 -12.42 7.93
CA VAL A 94 7.02 -11.61 6.84
C VAL A 94 7.04 -12.37 5.53
N SER A 95 5.89 -12.45 4.87
CA SER A 95 5.72 -13.02 3.53
C SER A 95 5.21 -11.94 2.57
N VAL A 96 5.93 -11.70 1.49
CA VAL A 96 5.56 -10.75 0.43
C VAL A 96 5.07 -11.53 -0.79
N ILE A 97 3.83 -11.28 -1.21
CA ILE A 97 3.22 -11.91 -2.39
C ILE A 97 3.13 -10.83 -3.47
N GLU A 98 3.83 -11.03 -4.58
CA GLU A 98 3.92 -10.05 -5.66
C GLU A 98 3.49 -10.69 -6.99
N TYR A 99 2.65 -9.97 -7.73
CA TYR A 99 2.15 -10.40 -9.03
C TYR A 99 3.25 -10.42 -10.10
N SER A 100 4.17 -9.44 -10.05
CA SER A 100 5.28 -9.35 -11.00
C SER A 100 6.39 -10.36 -10.68
N ASP A 101 7.25 -10.61 -11.64
CA ASP A 101 8.44 -11.45 -11.49
C ASP A 101 9.57 -10.79 -10.67
N LYS A 102 9.39 -9.51 -10.29
CA LYS A 102 10.36 -8.72 -9.50
C LYS A 102 9.65 -7.79 -8.50
N ILE A 103 10.33 -7.48 -7.41
CA ILE A 103 9.92 -6.41 -6.49
C ILE A 103 10.20 -5.03 -7.11
N THR A 104 9.56 -4.00 -6.60
CA THR A 104 9.75 -2.60 -7.07
C THR A 104 9.73 -2.48 -8.61
N PRO A 105 8.63 -2.89 -9.28
CA PRO A 105 8.61 -3.10 -10.74
C PRO A 105 8.96 -1.84 -11.55
N PHE A 106 8.82 -0.66 -10.96
CA PHE A 106 9.13 0.63 -11.59
C PHE A 106 10.59 1.08 -11.39
N MET A 107 11.40 0.34 -10.63
CA MET A 107 12.81 0.62 -10.44
C MET A 107 13.69 -0.14 -11.43
N ASP A 108 14.95 0.31 -11.53
CA ASP A 108 15.98 -0.39 -12.30
C ASP A 108 16.10 -1.86 -11.85
N GLY A 109 16.27 -2.76 -12.81
CA GLY A 109 16.30 -4.20 -12.56
C GLY A 109 17.47 -4.64 -11.67
N ALA A 110 18.64 -4.00 -11.78
CA ALA A 110 19.78 -4.32 -10.93
C ALA A 110 19.52 -3.89 -9.47
N VAL A 111 18.88 -2.73 -9.27
CA VAL A 111 18.47 -2.25 -7.95
C VAL A 111 17.45 -3.19 -7.33
N SER A 112 16.41 -3.58 -8.08
CA SER A 112 15.38 -4.51 -7.61
C SER A 112 15.96 -5.86 -7.21
N LYS A 113 16.88 -6.40 -8.00
CA LYS A 113 17.56 -7.67 -7.73
C LYS A 113 18.41 -7.61 -6.47
N GLU A 114 19.18 -6.55 -6.29
CA GLU A 114 20.03 -6.38 -5.12
C GLU A 114 19.19 -6.17 -3.85
N LEU A 115 18.11 -5.38 -3.93
CA LEU A 115 17.17 -5.16 -2.83
C LEU A 115 16.52 -6.48 -2.41
N LEU A 116 16.07 -7.30 -3.36
CA LEU A 116 15.51 -8.63 -3.09
C LEU A 116 16.54 -9.52 -2.36
N ARG A 117 17.80 -9.50 -2.79
CA ARG A 117 18.89 -10.25 -2.16
C ARG A 117 19.08 -9.84 -0.69
N ILE A 118 19.06 -8.53 -0.43
CA ILE A 118 19.21 -7.97 0.92
C ILE A 118 18.03 -8.41 1.81
N PHE A 119 16.80 -8.29 1.33
CA PHE A 119 15.61 -8.66 2.11
C PHE A 119 15.53 -10.17 2.40
N LYS A 120 15.93 -11.02 1.44
CA LYS A 120 16.03 -12.47 1.68
C LYS A 120 17.04 -12.81 2.80
N LYS A 121 18.17 -12.09 2.90
CA LYS A 121 19.10 -12.22 4.03
C LYS A 121 18.48 -11.83 5.36
N GLN A 122 17.50 -10.93 5.36
CA GLN A 122 16.72 -10.53 6.53
C GLN A 122 15.56 -11.50 6.83
N LYS A 123 15.53 -12.67 6.16
CA LYS A 123 14.52 -13.74 6.34
C LYS A 123 13.10 -13.36 5.91
N ILE A 124 12.93 -12.31 5.10
CA ILE A 124 11.66 -12.00 4.46
C ILE A 124 11.45 -13.01 3.32
N LYS A 125 10.28 -13.65 3.30
CA LYS A 125 9.89 -14.61 2.26
C LYS A 125 9.26 -13.86 1.09
N PHE A 126 9.60 -14.25 -0.14
CA PHE A 126 9.06 -13.63 -1.36
C PHE A 126 8.45 -14.69 -2.27
N TYR A 127 7.24 -14.43 -2.68
CA TYR A 127 6.45 -15.21 -3.63
C TYR A 127 6.17 -14.31 -4.83
N LEU A 128 7.10 -14.31 -5.80
CA LEU A 128 7.00 -13.53 -7.04
C LEU A 128 6.18 -14.28 -8.08
N SER A 129 5.61 -13.57 -9.04
CA SER A 129 4.72 -14.12 -10.06
C SER A 129 3.52 -14.88 -9.45
N HIS A 130 3.05 -14.43 -8.28
CA HIS A 130 1.89 -14.98 -7.60
C HIS A 130 0.75 -13.96 -7.63
N LYS A 131 -0.40 -14.38 -8.19
CA LYS A 131 -1.59 -13.54 -8.32
C LYS A 131 -2.54 -13.80 -7.15
N VAL A 132 -2.65 -12.87 -6.22
CA VAL A 132 -3.64 -12.97 -5.15
C VAL A 132 -5.05 -12.94 -5.74
N THR A 133 -5.86 -13.90 -5.36
CA THR A 133 -7.23 -14.08 -5.86
C THR A 133 -8.29 -13.87 -4.78
N SER A 134 -7.96 -14.15 -3.52
CA SER A 134 -8.84 -13.88 -2.39
C SER A 134 -8.11 -13.61 -1.10
N VAL A 135 -8.77 -12.86 -0.20
CA VAL A 135 -8.34 -12.67 1.19
C VAL A 135 -9.57 -12.84 2.08
N ILE A 136 -9.48 -13.79 3.01
CA ILE A 136 -10.55 -14.11 3.96
C ILE A 136 -10.03 -13.85 5.36
N SER A 137 -10.83 -13.15 6.17
CA SER A 137 -10.56 -12.94 7.59
C SER A 137 -11.47 -13.84 8.42
N GLU A 138 -10.87 -14.77 9.18
CA GLU A 138 -11.58 -15.71 10.02
C GLU A 138 -10.85 -15.90 11.36
N ASN A 139 -11.61 -16.00 12.47
CA ASN A 139 -11.08 -16.38 13.79
C ASN A 139 -9.80 -15.66 14.22
N ASN A 140 -9.71 -14.34 14.00
CA ASN A 140 -8.53 -13.53 14.31
C ASN A 140 -7.28 -13.79 13.43
N SER A 141 -7.40 -14.50 12.33
CA SER A 141 -6.36 -14.70 11.32
C SER A 141 -6.87 -14.32 9.94
N ILE A 142 -5.96 -14.29 8.99
CA ILE A 142 -6.29 -14.15 7.56
C ILE A 142 -5.77 -15.36 6.79
N ILE A 143 -6.48 -15.69 5.73
CA ILE A 143 -6.02 -16.63 4.71
C ILE A 143 -5.98 -15.87 3.38
N VAL A 144 -4.81 -15.81 2.78
CA VAL A 144 -4.60 -15.25 1.45
C VAL A 144 -4.43 -16.40 0.48
N THR A 145 -5.26 -16.44 -0.55
CA THR A 145 -5.12 -17.41 -1.67
C THR A 145 -4.48 -16.70 -2.84
N ALA A 146 -3.44 -17.29 -3.41
CA ALA A 146 -2.81 -16.81 -4.63
C ALA A 146 -2.60 -17.95 -5.63
N GLU A 147 -2.72 -17.64 -6.91
CA GLU A 147 -2.36 -18.50 -8.01
C GLU A 147 -0.84 -18.38 -8.25
N ASP A 148 -0.14 -19.50 -8.24
CA ASP A 148 1.29 -19.59 -8.52
C ASP A 148 1.59 -19.51 -10.03
N PRO A 149 2.87 -19.47 -10.47
CA PRO A 149 3.23 -19.44 -11.89
C PRO A 149 2.74 -20.65 -12.72
N ASN A 150 2.33 -21.74 -12.07
CA ASN A 150 1.82 -22.95 -12.72
C ASN A 150 0.28 -22.98 -12.76
N GLY A 151 -0.39 -21.94 -12.25
CA GLY A 151 -1.85 -21.88 -12.17
C GLY A 151 -2.44 -22.62 -10.97
N LEU A 152 -1.62 -23.04 -9.99
CA LEU A 152 -2.08 -23.73 -8.80
C LEU A 152 -2.37 -22.75 -7.68
N ASN A 153 -3.46 -22.98 -6.94
CA ASN A 153 -3.80 -22.18 -5.77
C ASN A 153 -2.91 -22.55 -4.58
N VAL A 154 -2.27 -21.54 -4.00
CA VAL A 154 -1.46 -21.63 -2.79
C VAL A 154 -2.08 -20.75 -1.71
N ASN A 155 -2.19 -21.26 -0.49
CA ASN A 155 -2.73 -20.53 0.65
C ASN A 155 -1.60 -20.09 1.59
N PHE A 156 -1.76 -18.87 2.10
CA PHE A 156 -0.87 -18.25 3.08
C PHE A 156 -1.72 -17.85 4.29
N ASP A 157 -1.28 -18.23 5.49
CA ASP A 157 -1.93 -17.84 6.75
C ASP A 157 -1.13 -16.75 7.47
N GLY A 158 -1.82 -15.81 8.09
CA GLY A 158 -1.21 -14.71 8.83
C GLY A 158 -2.15 -14.05 9.84
N ASP A 159 -1.59 -13.18 10.66
CA ASP A 159 -2.36 -12.36 11.61
C ASP A 159 -2.96 -11.13 10.91
N TYR A 160 -2.20 -10.58 9.94
CA TYR A 160 -2.57 -9.42 9.11
C TYR A 160 -2.07 -9.60 7.70
#